data_4ba2345b486a65998e52fcc48ef33ea9
#
_entry.id   4ba2345b486a65998e52fcc48ef33ea9
#
_cell.length_a   1.000
_cell.length_b   1.000
_cell.length_c   1.000
_cell.angle_alpha   90.00
_cell.angle_beta   90.00
_cell.angle_gamma   90.00
#
_symmetry.space_group_name_H-M   'P 1'
#
loop_
_entity.id
_entity.type
_entity.pdbx_description
1 polymer ?
#
loop_
_entity_poly.entity_id
_entity_poly.type
_entity_poly.pdbx_seq_one_letter_code
_entity_poly.pdbx_strand_id
1 'polypeptide(L)'
;MVVDDIIDSGNSGIKAADLLRKEGAQKLMFYATHSLFTKGTKDILNAYDVVMTSNTHYSPKEGDRKIEIIDMAPTFAEAIYRSQEGLSVSRLFD
;
A
#
# COMPACT_ATOMS: atom_id res chain seq x y z
N MET A 1 1.38 -6.80 -10.85
CA MET A 1 1.26 -5.94 -9.65
C MET A 1 2.65 -5.66 -9.10
N VAL A 2 2.90 -4.42 -8.71
CA VAL A 2 4.11 -4.02 -7.99
C VAL A 2 3.78 -3.96 -6.50
N VAL A 3 4.57 -4.63 -5.68
CA VAL A 3 4.36 -4.70 -4.22
C VAL A 3 5.62 -4.19 -3.52
N ASP A 4 5.43 -3.31 -2.56
CA ASP A 4 6.51 -2.75 -1.76
C ASP A 4 6.07 -2.65 -0.29
N ASP A 5 7.02 -2.46 0.61
CA ASP A 5 6.73 -2.25 2.03
C ASP A 5 6.42 -0.78 2.33
N ILE A 6 7.18 0.14 1.76
CA ILE A 6 7.05 1.57 2.01
C ILE A 6 7.06 2.33 0.68
N ILE A 7 6.13 3.27 0.55
CA ILE A 7 6.20 4.28 -0.50
C ILE A 7 6.44 5.64 0.17
N ASP A 8 7.51 6.32 -0.25
CA ASP A 8 7.86 7.64 0.23
C ASP A 8 7.52 8.71 -0.83
N SER A 9 8.43 9.04 -1.73
CA SER A 9 8.17 10.00 -2.81
C SER A 9 7.40 9.40 -3.98
N GLY A 10 7.43 8.09 -4.14
CA GLY A 10 6.81 7.39 -5.27
C GLY A 10 7.71 7.24 -6.50
N ASN A 11 8.92 7.82 -6.48
CA ASN A 11 9.79 7.82 -7.65
C ASN A 11 10.16 6.41 -8.12
N SER A 12 10.47 5.50 -7.20
CA SER A 12 10.80 4.10 -7.55
C SER A 12 9.61 3.39 -8.17
N GLY A 13 8.40 3.61 -7.65
CA GLY A 13 7.18 3.05 -8.20
C GLY A 13 6.89 3.58 -9.59
N ILE A 14 7.09 4.86 -9.83
CA ILE A 14 6.88 5.49 -11.14
C ILE A 14 7.86 4.92 -12.18
N LYS A 15 9.14 4.77 -11.81
CA LYS A 15 10.14 4.15 -12.69
C LYS A 15 9.80 2.70 -13.02
N ALA A 16 9.33 1.94 -12.05
CA ALA A 16 8.89 0.57 -12.26
C ALA A 16 7.70 0.51 -13.23
N ALA A 17 6.74 1.42 -13.10
CA ALA A 17 5.60 1.52 -14.01
C ALA A 17 6.06 1.77 -15.45
N ASP A 18 6.96 2.72 -15.66
CA ASP A 18 7.50 3.05 -16.98
C ASP A 18 8.15 1.83 -17.62
N LEU A 19 8.98 1.11 -16.86
CA LEU A 19 9.64 -0.08 -17.34
C LEU A 19 8.64 -1.18 -17.73
N LEU A 20 7.66 -1.44 -16.88
CA LEU A 20 6.65 -2.46 -17.13
C LEU A 20 5.79 -2.13 -18.35
N ARG A 21 5.43 -0.86 -18.56
CA ARG A 21 4.69 -0.45 -19.75
C ARG A 21 5.50 -0.64 -21.02
N LYS A 22 6.81 -0.35 -20.99
CA LYS A 22 7.71 -0.63 -22.11
C LYS A 22 7.79 -2.12 -22.44
N GLU A 23 7.66 -2.97 -21.44
CA GLU A 23 7.64 -4.44 -21.61
C GLU A 23 6.26 -4.98 -21.98
N GLY A 24 5.28 -4.11 -22.22
CA GLY A 24 3.96 -4.50 -22.74
C GLY A 24 2.87 -4.68 -21.71
N ALA A 25 3.09 -4.31 -20.45
CA ALA A 25 2.04 -4.39 -19.44
C ALA A 25 0.89 -3.45 -19.79
N GLN A 26 -0.34 -3.97 -19.82
CA GLN A 26 -1.53 -3.19 -20.17
C GLN A 26 -2.20 -2.59 -18.95
N LYS A 27 -2.28 -3.35 -17.85
CA LYS A 27 -2.86 -2.88 -16.60
C LYS A 27 -1.81 -3.00 -15.49
N LEU A 28 -1.57 -1.90 -14.78
CA LEU A 28 -0.62 -1.84 -13.70
C LEU A 28 -1.33 -1.55 -12.38
N MET A 29 -0.98 -2.33 -11.37
CA MET A 29 -1.47 -2.17 -10.01
C MET A 29 -0.28 -2.02 -9.07
N PHE A 30 -0.42 -1.15 -8.08
CA PHE A 30 0.61 -0.92 -7.06
C PHE A 30 0.03 -1.11 -5.67
N TYR A 31 0.79 -1.76 -4.80
CA TYR A 31 0.47 -1.89 -3.38
C TYR A 31 1.71 -1.56 -2.54
N ALA A 32 1.52 -0.73 -1.51
CA ALA A 32 2.51 -0.54 -0.45
C ALA A 32 1.82 -0.58 0.90
N THR A 33 2.40 -1.31 1.86
CA THR A 33 1.82 -1.42 3.20
C THR A 33 1.86 -0.09 3.95
N HIS A 34 2.99 0.61 3.88
CA HIS A 34 3.18 1.89 4.58
C HIS A 34 3.39 3.00 3.57
N SER A 35 2.44 3.93 3.51
CA SER A 35 2.48 5.00 2.50
C SER A 35 2.60 6.36 3.15
N LEU A 36 3.71 7.04 2.86
CA LEU A 36 4.01 8.38 3.33
C LEU A 36 3.54 9.45 2.34
N PHE A 37 3.68 9.18 1.04
CA PHE A 37 3.32 10.10 -0.05
C PHE A 37 3.88 11.51 0.14
N THR A 38 5.19 11.60 0.40
CA THR A 38 5.85 12.89 0.73
C THR A 38 5.77 13.91 -0.39
N LYS A 39 5.61 13.48 -1.64
CA LYS A 39 5.41 14.34 -2.81
C LYS A 39 3.97 14.32 -3.33
N GLY A 40 3.02 13.94 -2.47
CA GLY A 40 1.62 13.79 -2.86
C GLY A 40 1.35 12.50 -3.62
N THR A 41 0.14 12.37 -4.16
CA THR A 41 -0.36 11.12 -4.74
C THR A 41 -0.58 11.21 -6.25
N LYS A 42 -0.55 12.41 -6.83
CA LYS A 42 -0.92 12.63 -8.23
C LYS A 42 -0.09 11.82 -9.20
N ASP A 43 1.23 11.83 -9.06
CA ASP A 43 2.13 11.18 -10.01
C ASP A 43 2.03 9.66 -9.95
N ILE A 44 1.91 9.10 -8.74
CA ILE A 44 1.73 7.66 -8.59
C ILE A 44 0.38 7.19 -9.11
N LEU A 45 -0.68 7.97 -8.91
CA LEU A 45 -2.01 7.68 -9.46
C LEU A 45 -2.05 7.76 -10.98
N ASN A 46 -1.24 8.63 -11.58
CA ASN A 46 -1.12 8.70 -13.04
C ASN A 46 -0.32 7.53 -13.61
N ALA A 47 0.64 6.99 -12.87
CA ALA A 47 1.48 5.89 -13.33
C ALA A 47 0.78 4.53 -13.28
N TYR A 48 -0.15 4.34 -12.37
CA TYR A 48 -0.83 3.06 -12.14
C TYR A 48 -2.34 3.17 -12.33
N ASP A 49 -2.94 2.09 -12.80
CA ASP A 49 -4.40 2.00 -12.93
C ASP A 49 -5.08 1.84 -11.57
N VAL A 50 -4.44 1.12 -10.66
CA VAL A 50 -4.91 0.93 -9.28
C VAL A 50 -3.75 1.13 -8.32
N VAL A 51 -3.96 1.95 -7.30
CA VAL A 51 -3.02 2.14 -6.18
C VAL A 51 -3.72 1.73 -4.90
N MET A 52 -3.10 0.84 -4.14
CA MET A 52 -3.62 0.32 -2.88
C MET A 52 -2.60 0.55 -1.77
N THR A 53 -3.08 0.82 -0.58
CA THR A 53 -2.24 0.92 0.63
C THR A 53 -3.03 0.45 1.84
N SER A 54 -2.34 0.24 2.95
CA SER A 54 -3.02 0.04 4.23
C SER A 54 -3.16 1.37 4.99
N ASN A 55 -3.91 1.35 6.06
CA ASN A 55 -4.08 2.51 6.93
C ASN A 55 -3.09 2.55 8.11
N THR A 56 -1.95 1.87 8.00
CA THR A 56 -0.92 1.88 9.05
C THR A 56 -0.30 3.25 9.26
N HIS A 57 -0.21 4.06 8.21
CA HIS A 57 0.31 5.42 8.25
C HIS A 57 -0.55 6.41 7.48
N TYR A 58 -1.05 6.00 6.31
CA TYR A 58 -1.79 6.87 5.41
C TYR A 58 -3.23 7.10 5.89
N SER A 59 -3.64 8.35 5.87
CA SER A 59 -5.04 8.75 6.03
C SER A 59 -5.50 9.45 4.76
N PRO A 60 -6.68 9.09 4.21
CA PRO A 60 -7.19 9.73 3.01
C PRO A 60 -7.36 11.23 3.20
N LYS A 61 -6.97 11.99 2.18
CA LYS A 61 -7.21 13.42 2.10
C LYS A 61 -8.21 13.71 1.00
N GLU A 62 -8.76 14.90 1.00
CA GLU A 62 -9.59 15.36 -0.10
C GLU A 62 -8.79 15.25 -1.42
N GLY A 63 -9.38 14.61 -2.42
CA GLY A 63 -8.72 14.36 -3.71
C GLY A 63 -8.04 12.99 -3.85
N ASP A 64 -7.84 12.26 -2.75
CA ASP A 64 -7.17 10.95 -2.78
C ASP A 64 -8.16 9.78 -2.97
N ARG A 65 -9.31 10.02 -3.58
CA ARG A 65 -10.42 9.05 -3.70
C ARG A 65 -10.08 7.81 -4.55
N LYS A 66 -9.04 7.87 -5.35
CA LYS A 66 -8.61 6.76 -6.23
C LYS A 66 -7.69 5.76 -5.54
N ILE A 67 -7.32 6.01 -4.30
CA ILE A 67 -6.48 5.08 -3.54
C ILE A 67 -7.37 4.14 -2.75
N GLU A 68 -7.21 2.84 -2.99
CA GLU A 68 -7.90 1.82 -2.22
C GLU A 68 -7.14 1.55 -0.91
N ILE A 69 -7.87 1.53 0.20
CA ILE A 69 -7.28 1.38 1.53
C ILE A 69 -7.70 0.04 2.11
N ILE A 70 -6.70 -0.74 2.51
CA ILE A 70 -6.91 -1.99 3.26
C ILE A 70 -6.83 -1.66 4.74
N ASP A 71 -7.91 -1.93 5.46
CA ASP A 71 -7.98 -1.68 6.90
C ASP A 71 -7.21 -2.76 7.66
N MET A 72 -6.13 -2.36 8.33
CA MET A 72 -5.31 -3.24 9.14
C MET A 72 -5.72 -3.27 10.62
N ALA A 73 -6.71 -2.48 11.02
CA ALA A 73 -7.13 -2.41 12.42
C ALA A 73 -7.57 -3.77 12.99
N PRO A 74 -8.37 -4.59 12.29
CA PRO A 74 -8.73 -5.92 12.80
C PRO A 74 -7.52 -6.82 13.06
N THR A 75 -6.53 -6.80 12.15
CA THR A 75 -5.31 -7.61 12.29
C THR A 75 -4.48 -7.17 13.49
N PHE A 76 -4.29 -5.86 13.65
CA PHE A 76 -3.56 -5.32 14.81
C PHE A 76 -4.30 -5.57 16.12
N ALA A 77 -5.62 -5.44 16.13
CA ALA A 77 -6.42 -5.71 17.32
C ALA A 77 -6.26 -7.16 17.77
N GLU A 78 -6.30 -8.11 16.82
CA GLU A 78 -6.10 -9.52 17.14
C GLU A 78 -4.67 -9.80 17.63
N ALA A 79 -3.66 -9.16 17.04
CA ALA A 79 -2.28 -9.30 17.48
C ALA A 79 -2.08 -8.79 18.91
N ILE A 80 -2.68 -7.64 19.25
CA ILE A 80 -2.64 -7.06 20.59
C ILE A 80 -3.32 -8.01 21.59
N TYR A 81 -4.49 -8.51 21.25
CA TYR A 81 -5.22 -9.45 22.09
C TYR A 81 -4.40 -10.71 22.37
N ARG A 82 -3.84 -11.31 21.30
CA ARG A 82 -3.02 -12.52 21.43
C ARG A 82 -1.76 -12.29 22.27
N SER A 83 -1.09 -11.17 22.06
CA SER A 83 0.08 -10.81 22.87
C SER A 83 -0.29 -10.65 24.34
N GLN A 84 -1.39 -9.99 24.66
CA GLN A 84 -1.86 -9.74 26.01
C GLN A 84 -2.25 -11.04 26.72
N GLU A 85 -2.88 -11.96 26.02
CA GLU A 85 -3.34 -13.24 26.56
C GLU A 85 -2.28 -14.36 26.47
N GLY A 86 -1.07 -14.07 26.03
CA GLY A 86 0.00 -15.08 25.89
C GLY A 86 -0.26 -16.07 24.76
N LEU A 87 -1.10 -15.73 23.78
CA LEU A 87 -1.41 -16.59 22.64
C LEU A 87 -0.41 -16.36 21.50
N SER A 88 -0.37 -17.30 20.56
CA SER A 88 0.53 -17.21 19.41
C SER A 88 0.08 -16.15 18.41
N VAL A 89 0.92 -15.13 18.17
CA VAL A 89 0.70 -14.13 17.14
C VAL A 89 0.94 -14.70 15.74
N SER A 90 1.86 -15.64 15.60
CA SER A 90 2.17 -16.24 14.30
C SER A 90 0.97 -16.96 13.66
N ARG A 91 0.00 -17.41 14.46
CA ARG A 91 -1.22 -18.03 13.95
C ARG A 91 -2.11 -17.09 13.14
N LEU A 92 -1.90 -15.78 13.21
CA LEU A 92 -2.60 -14.83 12.35
C LEU A 92 -2.30 -15.04 10.87
N PHE A 93 -1.19 -15.70 10.56
CA PHE A 93 -0.68 -15.89 9.21
C PHE A 93 -0.78 -17.35 8.74
N ASP A 94 -1.40 -18.22 9.53
CA ASP A 94 -1.58 -19.64 9.19
C ASP A 94 -2.77 -19.89 8.26
#